data_6deb99463d704d37f0b50fe0f8349eb8
#
_entry.id   6deb99463d704d37f0b50fe0f8349eb8
#
_cell.length_a   1.000
_cell.length_b   1.000
_cell.length_c   1.000
_cell.angle_alpha   90.00
_cell.angle_beta   90.00
_cell.angle_gamma   90.00
#
_symmetry.space_group_name_H-M   'P 1'
#
loop_
_entity.id
_entity.type
_entity.pdbx_description
1 polymer ?
#
loop_
_entity_poly.entity_id
_entity_poly.type
_entity_poly.pdbx_seq_one_letter_code
_entity_poly.pdbx_strand_id
1 'polypeptide(L)'
;LGNMTTGPPSYNFTNFFLSICFDLVLFGGTRDLACRKLLPALFQAWRHGSLPPGGRIIGVARDDMSDSAYRALIASRLDVVDSDKRPSNEEFEEFAQLLQYLRMDLSEPADYQRLAQTLRERNADTVVMYLATAPNLFPIACEQLGVAGLNTPNTRVVLEKPLGHDLASNRRINAAVRTVFEEKQIFRIDHYLGKPSVQNLLALRFGNTLFEPLWRRETVASVEIT
;
A
#
# COMPACT_ATOMS: atom_id res chain seq x y z
N LEU A 1 55.09 8.99 14.64
CA LEU A 1 54.46 7.95 13.82
C LEU A 1 53.07 7.66 14.42
N GLY A 2 52.06 8.42 13.99
CA GLY A 2 50.68 8.28 14.43
C GLY A 2 49.92 7.47 13.40
N ASN A 3 49.35 6.34 13.81
CA ASN A 3 48.40 5.55 13.03
C ASN A 3 47.03 6.24 13.05
N MET A 4 46.62 6.84 11.94
CA MET A 4 45.25 7.18 11.66
C MET A 4 44.56 6.02 10.94
N THR A 5 43.79 5.21 11.68
CA THR A 5 42.84 4.27 11.09
C THR A 5 41.50 5.01 10.90
N THR A 6 41.29 5.54 9.73
CA THR A 6 39.96 6.02 9.31
C THR A 6 39.15 4.82 8.84
N GLY A 7 38.25 4.33 9.71
CA GLY A 7 37.22 3.39 9.33
C GLY A 7 36.23 4.06 8.36
N PRO A 8 35.53 3.30 7.50
CA PRO A 8 34.54 3.86 6.58
C PRO A 8 33.41 4.52 7.37
N PRO A 9 32.83 5.63 6.88
CA PRO A 9 31.73 6.31 7.56
C PRO A 9 30.55 5.33 7.68
N SER A 10 30.13 5.08 8.92
CA SER A 10 28.91 4.36 9.22
C SER A 10 27.73 5.23 8.79
N TYR A 11 27.18 4.96 7.63
CA TYR A 11 25.92 5.57 7.22
C TYR A 11 24.81 5.02 8.12
N ASN A 12 24.37 5.81 9.08
CA ASN A 12 23.21 5.53 9.90
C ASN A 12 21.94 5.68 9.04
N PHE A 13 21.55 4.62 8.35
CA PHE A 13 20.29 4.56 7.58
C PHE A 13 19.06 4.78 8.47
N THR A 14 19.14 4.56 9.76
CA THR A 14 18.05 4.75 10.74
C THR A 14 17.58 6.21 10.83
N ASN A 15 18.45 7.19 10.64
CA ASN A 15 18.09 8.60 10.73
C ASN A 15 17.42 9.17 9.48
N PHE A 16 17.50 8.50 8.33
CA PHE A 16 16.87 8.96 7.09
C PHE A 16 15.36 8.68 7.06
N PHE A 17 14.90 7.64 7.76
CA PHE A 17 13.47 7.29 7.86
C PHE A 17 12.72 8.11 8.93
N LEU A 18 13.41 8.83 9.82
CA LEU A 18 12.81 9.54 10.95
C LEU A 18 12.04 10.82 10.58
N SER A 19 11.98 11.19 9.31
CA SER A 19 11.39 12.46 8.88
C SER A 19 10.36 12.35 7.75
N ILE A 20 10.04 11.15 7.25
CA ILE A 20 9.09 10.99 6.15
C ILE A 20 7.67 11.01 6.70
N CYS A 21 6.92 12.06 6.35
CA CYS A 21 5.50 12.16 6.62
C CYS A 21 4.72 11.53 5.47
N PHE A 22 3.85 10.56 5.76
CA PHE A 22 3.03 9.94 4.71
C PHE A 22 1.54 9.94 5.06
N ASP A 23 0.71 9.99 4.01
CA ASP A 23 -0.71 9.72 4.07
C ASP A 23 -1.03 8.48 3.25
N LEU A 24 -1.71 7.51 3.84
CA LEU A 24 -2.24 6.34 3.16
C LEU A 24 -3.76 6.42 3.14
N VAL A 25 -4.35 6.60 1.96
CA VAL A 25 -5.79 6.63 1.75
C VAL A 25 -6.24 5.25 1.29
N LEU A 26 -7.05 4.57 2.10
CA LEU A 26 -7.60 3.23 1.81
C LEU A 26 -9.03 3.36 1.27
N PHE A 27 -9.19 3.35 -0.05
CA PHE A 27 -10.51 3.31 -0.69
C PHE A 27 -11.17 1.95 -0.46
N GLY A 28 -12.32 1.94 0.19
CA GLY A 28 -12.94 0.73 0.71
C GLY A 28 -12.43 0.34 2.10
N GLY A 29 -12.07 1.32 2.93
CA GLY A 29 -11.44 1.15 4.24
C GLY A 29 -12.26 0.35 5.27
N THR A 30 -13.57 0.16 5.04
CA THR A 30 -14.46 -0.68 5.86
C THR A 30 -14.66 -2.09 5.29
N ARG A 31 -14.12 -2.37 4.09
CA ARG A 31 -14.33 -3.65 3.41
C ARG A 31 -13.39 -4.74 3.91
N ASP A 32 -13.74 -5.99 3.61
CA ASP A 32 -13.02 -7.18 4.05
C ASP A 32 -11.52 -7.15 3.75
N LEU A 33 -11.13 -6.71 2.55
CA LEU A 33 -9.71 -6.62 2.19
C LEU A 33 -8.95 -5.65 3.11
N ALA A 34 -9.51 -4.45 3.33
CA ALA A 34 -8.91 -3.47 4.22
C ALA A 34 -8.84 -3.99 5.66
N CYS A 35 -9.99 -4.47 6.20
CA CYS A 35 -10.11 -4.85 7.59
C CYS A 35 -9.39 -6.16 7.94
N ARG A 36 -9.36 -7.15 7.01
CA ARG A 36 -8.80 -8.49 7.30
C ARG A 36 -7.37 -8.69 6.79
N LYS A 37 -6.90 -7.85 5.90
CA LYS A 37 -5.57 -8.02 5.29
C LYS A 37 -4.70 -6.78 5.46
N LEU A 38 -5.16 -5.63 4.96
CA LEU A 38 -4.31 -4.43 4.89
C LEU A 38 -4.05 -3.83 6.26
N LEU A 39 -5.08 -3.59 7.06
CA LEU A 39 -4.92 -2.98 8.37
C LEU A 39 -4.17 -3.87 9.37
N PRO A 40 -4.40 -5.21 9.42
CA PRO A 40 -3.54 -6.10 10.19
C PRO A 40 -2.07 -6.08 9.73
N ALA A 41 -1.82 -6.06 8.42
CA ALA A 41 -0.45 -5.96 7.91
C ALA A 41 0.21 -4.61 8.24
N LEU A 42 -0.55 -3.51 8.16
CA LEU A 42 -0.09 -2.17 8.55
C LEU A 42 0.19 -2.08 10.05
N PHE A 43 -0.65 -2.70 10.89
CA PHE A 43 -0.39 -2.80 12.32
C PHE A 43 0.93 -3.55 12.60
N GLN A 44 1.17 -4.70 11.95
CA GLN A 44 2.42 -5.44 12.11
C GLN A 44 3.62 -4.62 11.61
N ALA A 45 3.49 -3.93 10.49
CA ALA A 45 4.55 -3.05 9.97
C ALA A 45 4.85 -1.89 10.94
N TRP A 46 3.81 -1.31 11.56
CA TRP A 46 3.95 -0.29 12.60
C TRP A 46 4.66 -0.85 13.84
N ARG A 47 4.18 -1.99 14.38
CA ARG A 47 4.76 -2.68 15.55
C ARG A 47 6.25 -2.97 15.37
N HIS A 48 6.69 -3.34 14.17
CA HIS A 48 8.09 -3.66 13.84
C HIS A 48 8.90 -2.42 13.42
N GLY A 49 8.36 -1.21 13.54
CA GLY A 49 9.05 0.02 13.14
C GLY A 49 9.32 0.15 11.65
N SER A 50 8.58 -0.60 10.81
CA SER A 50 8.71 -0.56 9.34
C SER A 50 7.87 0.56 8.69
N LEU A 51 6.93 1.15 9.43
CA LEU A 51 6.24 2.37 8.99
C LEU A 51 7.00 3.59 9.52
N PRO A 52 7.21 4.62 8.68
CA PRO A 52 7.77 5.88 9.14
C PRO A 52 6.91 6.48 10.27
N PRO A 53 7.51 7.04 11.32
CA PRO A 53 6.77 7.80 12.32
C PRO A 53 6.12 9.02 11.66
N GLY A 54 4.97 9.43 12.12
CA GLY A 54 4.27 10.56 11.50
C GLY A 54 3.40 10.14 10.30
N GLY A 55 3.05 8.86 10.17
CA GLY A 55 2.07 8.37 9.21
C GLY A 55 0.64 8.70 9.60
N ARG A 56 -0.25 8.77 8.59
CA ARG A 56 -1.70 8.83 8.75
C ARG A 56 -2.35 7.83 7.79
N ILE A 57 -3.34 7.10 8.29
CA ILE A 57 -4.10 6.11 7.52
C ILE A 57 -5.55 6.58 7.50
N ILE A 58 -6.06 6.93 6.32
CA ILE A 58 -7.43 7.43 6.13
C ILE A 58 -8.25 6.32 5.49
N GLY A 59 -9.14 5.69 6.26
CA GLY A 59 -10.14 4.79 5.71
C GLY A 59 -11.25 5.57 5.01
N VAL A 60 -11.54 5.22 3.76
CA VAL A 60 -12.56 5.90 2.94
C VAL A 60 -13.64 4.90 2.56
N ALA A 61 -14.88 5.18 2.90
CA ALA A 61 -16.06 4.40 2.52
C ALA A 61 -17.35 5.23 2.60
N ARG A 62 -18.48 4.65 2.18
CA ARG A 62 -19.78 5.33 2.15
C ARG A 62 -20.49 5.34 3.51
N ASP A 63 -20.08 4.45 4.40
CA ASP A 63 -20.70 4.30 5.70
C ASP A 63 -20.61 5.61 6.50
N ASP A 64 -21.66 5.96 7.21
CA ASP A 64 -21.66 7.13 8.08
C ASP A 64 -21.11 6.74 9.46
N MET A 65 -19.86 7.11 9.73
CA MET A 65 -19.22 6.82 11.01
C MET A 65 -18.18 7.88 11.37
N SER A 66 -17.92 7.99 12.66
CA SER A 66 -16.85 8.83 13.21
C SER A 66 -15.51 8.10 13.21
N ASP A 67 -14.41 8.84 13.43
CA ASP A 67 -13.07 8.26 13.65
C ASP A 67 -13.09 7.22 14.79
N SER A 68 -13.80 7.51 15.90
CA SER A 68 -13.90 6.59 17.02
C SER A 68 -14.63 5.30 16.67
N ALA A 69 -15.72 5.39 15.90
CA ALA A 69 -16.45 4.22 15.42
C ALA A 69 -15.58 3.39 14.43
N TYR A 70 -14.83 4.05 13.57
CA TYR A 70 -13.90 3.37 12.66
C TYR A 70 -12.77 2.65 13.43
N ARG A 71 -12.16 3.31 14.41
CA ARG A 71 -11.15 2.71 15.30
C ARG A 71 -11.69 1.49 16.03
N ALA A 72 -12.91 1.57 16.58
CA ALA A 72 -13.58 0.45 17.24
C ALA A 72 -13.84 -0.72 16.27
N LEU A 73 -14.25 -0.43 15.01
CA LEU A 73 -14.37 -1.44 13.97
C LEU A 73 -13.03 -2.15 13.71
N ILE A 74 -11.94 -1.40 13.60
CA ILE A 74 -10.63 -2.00 13.33
C ILE A 74 -10.14 -2.81 14.53
N ALA A 75 -10.33 -2.33 15.76
CA ALA A 75 -10.03 -3.09 16.98
C ALA A 75 -10.68 -4.47 16.95
N SER A 76 -12.00 -4.52 16.69
CA SER A 76 -12.76 -5.77 16.61
C SER A 76 -12.25 -6.74 15.53
N ARG A 77 -11.64 -6.23 14.46
CA ARG A 77 -11.07 -7.04 13.38
C ARG A 77 -9.68 -7.57 13.71
N LEU A 78 -8.88 -6.80 14.45
CA LEU A 78 -7.56 -7.22 14.91
C LEU A 78 -7.65 -8.25 16.03
N ASP A 79 -8.71 -8.26 16.83
CA ASP A 79 -8.97 -9.27 17.86
C ASP A 79 -9.16 -10.70 17.31
N VAL A 80 -9.55 -10.84 16.05
CA VAL A 80 -9.79 -12.13 15.38
C VAL A 80 -8.51 -12.70 14.76
N VAL A 81 -7.40 -11.96 14.79
CA VAL A 81 -6.10 -12.41 14.26
C VAL A 81 -5.46 -13.41 15.24
N ASP A 82 -4.56 -14.26 14.74
CA ASP A 82 -3.80 -15.23 15.54
C ASP A 82 -3.23 -14.59 16.81
N SER A 83 -3.21 -15.31 17.91
CA SER A 83 -2.92 -14.78 19.25
C SER A 83 -1.56 -14.07 19.36
N ASP A 84 -0.55 -14.50 18.61
CA ASP A 84 0.78 -13.91 18.55
C ASP A 84 0.85 -12.59 17.75
N LYS A 85 -0.15 -12.33 16.92
CA LYS A 85 -0.28 -11.12 16.11
C LYS A 85 -1.29 -10.12 16.65
N ARG A 86 -2.03 -10.51 17.70
CA ARG A 86 -3.03 -9.65 18.32
C ARG A 86 -2.35 -8.48 19.05
N PRO A 87 -2.86 -7.24 18.92
CA PRO A 87 -2.36 -6.11 19.70
C PRO A 87 -2.69 -6.23 21.20
N SER A 88 -1.82 -5.69 22.04
CA SER A 88 -2.26 -5.28 23.38
C SER A 88 -3.16 -4.04 23.28
N ASN A 89 -3.86 -3.69 24.35
CA ASN A 89 -4.70 -2.48 24.37
C ASN A 89 -3.84 -1.22 24.15
N GLU A 90 -2.66 -1.15 24.77
CA GLU A 90 -1.73 -0.03 24.63
C GLU A 90 -1.22 0.10 23.19
N GLU A 91 -0.78 -1.00 22.59
CA GLU A 91 -0.30 -1.03 21.20
C GLU A 91 -1.39 -0.60 20.22
N PHE A 92 -2.64 -1.04 20.47
CA PHE A 92 -3.75 -0.64 19.61
C PHE A 92 -4.07 0.85 19.76
N GLU A 93 -4.11 1.39 20.96
CA GLU A 93 -4.37 2.81 21.22
C GLU A 93 -3.34 3.71 20.54
N GLU A 94 -2.06 3.33 20.56
CA GLU A 94 -1.00 4.06 19.84
C GLU A 94 -1.18 3.97 18.32
N PHE A 95 -1.42 2.77 17.78
CA PHE A 95 -1.67 2.59 16.34
C PHE A 95 -2.95 3.31 15.89
N ALA A 96 -4.00 3.30 16.71
CA ALA A 96 -5.28 3.94 16.41
C ALA A 96 -5.17 5.46 16.22
N GLN A 97 -4.13 6.10 16.76
CA GLN A 97 -3.88 7.52 16.53
C GLN A 97 -3.56 7.83 15.07
N LEU A 98 -3.03 6.86 14.32
CA LEU A 98 -2.79 6.99 12.88
C LEU A 98 -4.08 6.88 12.06
N LEU A 99 -5.14 6.29 12.64
CA LEU A 99 -6.38 5.97 11.92
C LEU A 99 -7.35 7.16 11.93
N GLN A 100 -7.77 7.55 10.75
CA GLN A 100 -8.85 8.50 10.50
C GLN A 100 -9.87 7.90 9.55
N TYR A 101 -11.07 8.43 9.56
CA TYR A 101 -12.13 8.02 8.66
C TYR A 101 -12.67 9.21 7.88
N LEU A 102 -12.88 9.04 6.59
CA LEU A 102 -13.55 10.02 5.75
C LEU A 102 -14.69 9.34 4.99
N ARG A 103 -15.94 9.71 5.33
CA ARG A 103 -17.09 9.30 4.54
C ARG A 103 -16.98 9.84 3.13
N MET A 104 -17.03 8.94 2.13
CA MET A 104 -16.89 9.31 0.74
C MET A 104 -17.61 8.33 -0.18
N ASP A 105 -18.38 8.85 -1.12
CA ASP A 105 -18.88 8.09 -2.26
C ASP A 105 -18.00 8.36 -3.49
N LEU A 106 -17.49 7.30 -4.11
CA LEU A 106 -16.59 7.41 -5.28
C LEU A 106 -17.27 7.96 -6.53
N SER A 107 -18.62 8.02 -6.54
CA SER A 107 -19.38 8.64 -7.62
C SER A 107 -19.58 10.14 -7.43
N GLU A 108 -19.26 10.69 -6.24
CA GLU A 108 -19.51 12.08 -5.88
C GLU A 108 -18.25 12.94 -6.02
N PRO A 109 -18.14 13.83 -7.01
CA PRO A 109 -16.96 14.69 -7.20
C PRO A 109 -16.63 15.59 -6.01
N ALA A 110 -17.67 16.04 -5.28
CA ALA A 110 -17.48 16.89 -4.08
C ALA A 110 -16.68 16.18 -2.98
N ASP A 111 -16.80 14.87 -2.89
CA ASP A 111 -16.11 14.08 -1.87
C ASP A 111 -14.59 14.03 -2.12
N TYR A 112 -14.18 14.03 -3.39
CA TYR A 112 -12.76 14.14 -3.75
C TYR A 112 -12.17 15.51 -3.41
N GLN A 113 -12.97 16.57 -3.48
CA GLN A 113 -12.53 17.89 -3.04
C GLN A 113 -12.34 17.95 -1.53
N ARG A 114 -13.21 17.29 -0.74
CA ARG A 114 -13.03 17.15 0.71
C ARG A 114 -11.76 16.36 1.04
N LEU A 115 -11.54 15.23 0.34
CA LEU A 115 -10.29 14.46 0.48
C LEU A 115 -9.07 15.33 0.15
N ALA A 116 -9.13 16.10 -0.94
CA ALA A 116 -8.05 16.99 -1.32
C ALA A 116 -7.75 18.05 -0.25
N GLN A 117 -8.79 18.62 0.35
CA GLN A 117 -8.63 19.55 1.47
C GLN A 117 -7.96 18.88 2.67
N THR A 118 -8.44 17.72 3.09
CA THR A 118 -7.89 16.93 4.20
C THR A 118 -6.40 16.60 4.01
N LEU A 119 -5.99 16.29 2.78
CA LEU A 119 -4.59 15.97 2.47
C LEU A 119 -3.70 17.22 2.44
N ARG A 120 -4.21 18.34 1.89
CA ARG A 120 -3.47 19.62 1.85
C ARG A 120 -3.17 20.19 3.23
N GLU A 121 -4.06 20.01 4.20
CA GLU A 121 -3.88 20.49 5.59
C GLU A 121 -2.60 19.94 6.22
N ARG A 122 -2.14 18.76 5.81
CA ARG A 122 -0.95 18.13 6.35
C ARG A 122 0.28 18.23 5.45
N ASN A 123 0.06 18.32 4.14
CA ASN A 123 1.12 18.38 3.11
C ASN A 123 2.19 17.28 3.28
N ALA A 124 1.75 16.02 3.28
CA ALA A 124 2.64 14.87 3.46
C ALA A 124 3.66 14.72 2.31
N ASP A 125 4.86 14.24 2.64
CA ASP A 125 5.94 13.99 1.65
C ASP A 125 5.55 12.93 0.63
N THR A 126 4.71 11.99 1.02
CA THR A 126 4.18 10.93 0.14
C THR A 126 2.71 10.69 0.44
N VAL A 127 1.91 10.61 -0.61
CA VAL A 127 0.49 10.23 -0.52
C VAL A 127 0.27 8.94 -1.31
N VAL A 128 -0.26 7.93 -0.64
CA VAL A 128 -0.58 6.64 -1.25
C VAL A 128 -2.08 6.47 -1.34
N MET A 129 -2.61 6.38 -2.56
CA MET A 129 -4.02 6.10 -2.86
C MET A 129 -4.19 4.60 -3.12
N TYR A 130 -4.61 3.85 -2.11
CA TYR A 130 -4.79 2.40 -2.23
C TYR A 130 -6.23 2.07 -2.61
N LEU A 131 -6.46 1.61 -3.83
CA LEU A 131 -7.79 1.28 -4.35
C LEU A 131 -8.14 -0.19 -4.00
N ALA A 132 -8.66 -0.41 -2.79
CA ALA A 132 -9.19 -1.70 -2.33
C ALA A 132 -10.68 -1.86 -2.68
N THR A 133 -11.07 -1.41 -3.87
CA THR A 133 -12.44 -1.42 -4.38
C THR A 133 -12.59 -2.35 -5.58
N ALA A 134 -13.80 -2.48 -6.11
CA ALA A 134 -14.03 -3.26 -7.32
C ALA A 134 -13.31 -2.63 -8.54
N PRO A 135 -12.71 -3.42 -9.44
CA PRO A 135 -11.89 -2.93 -10.56
C PRO A 135 -12.60 -1.98 -11.52
N ASN A 136 -13.92 -2.13 -11.67
CA ASN A 136 -14.74 -1.23 -12.49
C ASN A 136 -14.78 0.20 -11.95
N LEU A 137 -14.42 0.42 -10.69
CA LEU A 137 -14.36 1.76 -10.07
C LEU A 137 -12.99 2.44 -10.25
N PHE A 138 -11.96 1.72 -10.67
CA PHE A 138 -10.61 2.29 -10.81
C PHE A 138 -10.55 3.45 -11.80
N PRO A 139 -11.15 3.36 -13.01
CA PRO A 139 -11.13 4.46 -13.96
C PRO A 139 -11.74 5.74 -13.40
N ILE A 140 -12.94 5.65 -12.84
CA ILE A 140 -13.65 6.82 -12.31
C ILE A 140 -12.92 7.39 -11.09
N ALA A 141 -12.43 6.53 -10.19
CA ALA A 141 -11.68 6.98 -9.02
C ALA A 141 -10.39 7.73 -9.45
N CYS A 142 -9.62 7.20 -10.39
CA CYS A 142 -8.42 7.86 -10.89
C CYS A 142 -8.74 9.19 -11.60
N GLU A 143 -9.78 9.22 -12.44
CA GLU A 143 -10.22 10.45 -13.12
C GLU A 143 -10.57 11.54 -12.10
N GLN A 144 -11.38 11.21 -11.10
CA GLN A 144 -11.78 12.16 -10.06
C GLN A 144 -10.61 12.60 -9.18
N LEU A 145 -9.66 11.72 -8.89
CA LEU A 145 -8.41 12.11 -8.22
C LEU A 145 -7.62 13.13 -9.05
N GLY A 146 -7.58 12.96 -10.36
CA GLY A 146 -6.97 13.92 -11.28
C GLY A 146 -7.68 15.27 -11.28
N VAL A 147 -9.02 15.27 -11.38
CA VAL A 147 -9.86 16.48 -11.34
C VAL A 147 -9.69 17.24 -10.02
N ALA A 148 -9.56 16.52 -8.90
CA ALA A 148 -9.31 17.12 -7.58
C ALA A 148 -7.85 17.61 -7.39
N GLY A 149 -6.97 17.41 -8.37
CA GLY A 149 -5.55 17.78 -8.30
C GLY A 149 -4.74 16.93 -7.33
N LEU A 150 -5.16 15.67 -7.14
CA LEU A 150 -4.50 14.70 -6.25
C LEU A 150 -3.48 13.80 -6.96
N ASN A 151 -3.22 14.05 -8.25
CA ASN A 151 -2.20 13.36 -9.06
C ASN A 151 -0.84 14.09 -9.03
N THR A 152 -0.46 14.58 -7.87
CA THR A 152 0.80 15.31 -7.68
C THR A 152 2.03 14.38 -7.79
N PRO A 153 3.26 14.90 -8.00
CA PRO A 153 4.47 14.07 -8.14
C PRO A 153 4.76 13.17 -6.93
N ASN A 154 4.28 13.52 -5.73
CA ASN A 154 4.42 12.73 -4.51
C ASN A 154 3.28 11.72 -4.29
N THR A 155 2.26 11.69 -5.17
CA THR A 155 1.17 10.71 -5.11
C THR A 155 1.59 9.38 -5.74
N ARG A 156 1.18 8.28 -5.11
CA ARG A 156 1.29 6.92 -5.61
C ARG A 156 -0.09 6.30 -5.62
N VAL A 157 -0.46 5.63 -6.71
CA VAL A 157 -1.73 4.88 -6.79
C VAL A 157 -1.45 3.38 -6.78
N VAL A 158 -2.11 2.68 -5.90
CA VAL A 158 -1.98 1.23 -5.73
C VAL A 158 -3.28 0.57 -6.15
N LEU A 159 -3.18 -0.36 -7.10
CA LEU A 159 -4.29 -1.09 -7.71
C LEU A 159 -4.21 -2.56 -7.33
N GLU A 160 -5.29 -3.09 -6.77
CA GLU A 160 -5.42 -4.51 -6.47
C GLU A 160 -5.91 -5.32 -7.68
N LYS A 161 -5.52 -6.58 -7.73
CA LYS A 161 -6.09 -7.54 -8.68
C LYS A 161 -7.52 -7.93 -8.29
N PRO A 162 -8.36 -8.27 -9.31
CA PRO A 162 -8.06 -8.34 -10.75
C PRO A 162 -8.09 -6.95 -11.41
N LEU A 163 -7.23 -6.73 -12.39
CA LEU A 163 -7.25 -5.51 -13.23
C LEU A 163 -8.10 -5.73 -14.50
N GLY A 164 -9.34 -6.15 -14.31
CA GLY A 164 -10.25 -6.54 -15.38
C GLY A 164 -10.49 -8.05 -15.45
N HIS A 165 -11.44 -8.46 -16.30
CA HIS A 165 -11.83 -9.88 -16.46
C HIS A 165 -11.17 -10.52 -17.68
N ASP A 166 -10.73 -9.69 -18.64
CA ASP A 166 -10.09 -10.09 -19.89
C ASP A 166 -9.03 -9.06 -20.31
N LEU A 167 -8.33 -9.33 -21.40
CA LEU A 167 -7.29 -8.45 -21.92
C LEU A 167 -7.85 -7.07 -22.33
N ALA A 168 -9.08 -7.01 -22.87
CA ALA A 168 -9.68 -5.77 -23.32
C ALA A 168 -10.02 -4.86 -22.13
N SER A 169 -10.65 -5.41 -21.08
CA SER A 169 -10.97 -4.67 -19.85
C SER A 169 -9.70 -4.26 -19.09
N ASN A 170 -8.67 -5.13 -19.06
CA ASN A 170 -7.38 -4.79 -18.48
C ASN A 170 -6.73 -3.59 -19.19
N ARG A 171 -6.70 -3.61 -20.53
CA ARG A 171 -6.16 -2.51 -21.33
C ARG A 171 -6.92 -1.20 -21.09
N ARG A 172 -8.25 -1.24 -21.01
CA ARG A 172 -9.08 -0.05 -20.73
C ARG A 172 -8.76 0.55 -19.35
N ILE A 173 -8.70 -0.30 -18.30
CA ILE A 173 -8.36 0.17 -16.95
C ILE A 173 -6.96 0.79 -16.93
N ASN A 174 -5.97 0.10 -17.48
CA ASN A 174 -4.61 0.63 -17.53
C ASN A 174 -4.51 1.93 -18.34
N ALA A 175 -5.18 2.04 -19.47
CA ALA A 175 -5.22 3.26 -20.26
C ALA A 175 -5.83 4.42 -19.44
N ALA A 176 -6.98 4.21 -18.81
CA ALA A 176 -7.64 5.23 -18.00
C ALA A 176 -6.78 5.69 -16.80
N VAL A 177 -6.11 4.78 -16.10
CA VAL A 177 -5.21 5.15 -15.00
C VAL A 177 -4.01 5.97 -15.50
N ARG A 178 -3.44 5.60 -16.65
CA ARG A 178 -2.28 6.28 -17.26
C ARG A 178 -2.59 7.65 -17.86
N THR A 179 -3.85 8.01 -18.06
CA THR A 179 -4.22 9.39 -18.45
C THR A 179 -4.07 10.36 -17.28
N VAL A 180 -4.07 9.85 -16.04
CA VAL A 180 -4.05 10.67 -14.83
C VAL A 180 -2.70 10.59 -14.11
N PHE A 181 -2.10 9.40 -14.05
CA PHE A 181 -0.87 9.13 -13.32
C PHE A 181 0.25 8.67 -14.27
N GLU A 182 1.48 9.09 -14.00
CA GLU A 182 2.65 8.58 -14.68
C GLU A 182 2.93 7.13 -14.26
N GLU A 183 3.55 6.30 -15.11
CA GLU A 183 3.81 4.89 -14.81
C GLU A 183 4.62 4.68 -13.52
N LYS A 184 5.54 5.58 -13.20
CA LYS A 184 6.31 5.54 -11.93
C LYS A 184 5.47 5.77 -10.67
N GLN A 185 4.24 6.28 -10.82
CA GLN A 185 3.28 6.51 -9.74
C GLN A 185 2.32 5.33 -9.57
N ILE A 186 2.27 4.39 -10.52
CA ILE A 186 1.28 3.31 -10.57
C ILE A 186 1.88 2.01 -10.04
N PHE A 187 1.32 1.47 -8.97
CA PHE A 187 1.72 0.21 -8.36
C PHE A 187 0.60 -0.81 -8.50
N ARG A 188 0.86 -1.89 -9.22
CA ARG A 188 -0.08 -3.01 -9.42
C ARG A 188 0.31 -4.14 -8.49
N ILE A 189 -0.55 -4.45 -7.53
CA ILE A 189 -0.28 -5.49 -6.54
C ILE A 189 -0.53 -6.86 -7.15
N ASP A 190 0.48 -7.70 -7.12
CA ASP A 190 0.39 -9.13 -7.36
C ASP A 190 0.91 -9.87 -6.13
N HIS A 191 -0.01 -10.30 -5.26
CA HIS A 191 0.34 -11.02 -4.04
C HIS A 191 1.04 -12.36 -4.26
N TYR A 192 0.92 -12.96 -5.48
CA TYR A 192 1.69 -14.15 -5.83
C TYR A 192 3.19 -13.89 -5.86
N LEU A 193 3.61 -12.72 -6.37
CA LEU A 193 5.02 -12.32 -6.38
C LEU A 193 5.59 -12.10 -4.98
N GLY A 194 4.74 -11.86 -3.99
CA GLY A 194 5.13 -11.71 -2.58
C GLY A 194 5.21 -13.02 -1.79
N LYS A 195 4.78 -14.16 -2.38
CA LYS A 195 4.85 -15.45 -1.67
C LYS A 195 6.30 -15.92 -1.50
N PRO A 196 6.69 -16.42 -0.31
CA PRO A 196 8.05 -16.91 -0.07
C PRO A 196 8.51 -17.95 -1.09
N SER A 197 7.63 -18.85 -1.50
CA SER A 197 7.94 -19.85 -2.54
C SER A 197 8.32 -19.24 -3.88
N VAL A 198 7.65 -18.15 -4.29
CA VAL A 198 7.96 -17.44 -5.54
C VAL A 198 9.24 -16.62 -5.40
N GLN A 199 9.41 -15.94 -4.27
CA GLN A 199 10.65 -15.20 -3.97
C GLN A 199 11.87 -16.12 -3.93
N ASN A 200 11.71 -17.32 -3.36
CA ASN A 200 12.77 -18.32 -3.31
C ASN A 200 13.21 -18.82 -4.70
N LEU A 201 12.30 -18.85 -5.68
CA LEU A 201 12.67 -19.19 -7.07
C LEU A 201 13.62 -18.14 -7.66
N LEU A 202 13.38 -16.85 -7.39
CA LEU A 202 14.27 -15.77 -7.83
C LEU A 202 15.63 -15.86 -7.13
N ALA A 203 15.62 -16.09 -5.81
CA ALA A 203 16.85 -16.25 -5.05
C ALA A 203 17.65 -17.49 -5.50
N LEU A 204 16.96 -18.62 -5.76
CA LEU A 204 17.59 -19.83 -6.27
C LEU A 204 18.25 -19.61 -7.62
N ARG A 205 17.53 -18.94 -8.55
CA ARG A 205 18.01 -18.70 -9.91
C ARG A 205 19.18 -17.70 -9.95
N PHE A 206 19.03 -16.55 -9.32
CA PHE A 206 19.97 -15.42 -9.45
C PHE A 206 21.00 -15.35 -8.32
N GLY A 207 20.69 -15.92 -7.17
CA GLY A 207 21.62 -15.99 -6.03
C GLY A 207 22.58 -17.20 -6.05
N ASN A 208 22.43 -18.08 -7.05
CA ASN A 208 23.26 -19.30 -7.14
C ASN A 208 23.73 -19.55 -8.56
N THR A 209 25.03 -19.40 -8.77
CA THR A 209 25.69 -19.56 -10.08
C THR A 209 25.58 -20.96 -10.67
N LEU A 210 25.28 -21.98 -9.86
CA LEU A 210 25.06 -23.35 -10.34
C LEU A 210 23.70 -23.50 -11.01
N PHE A 211 22.67 -22.79 -10.53
CA PHE A 211 21.30 -22.94 -11.04
C PHE A 211 20.98 -21.97 -12.17
N GLU A 212 21.58 -20.80 -12.21
CA GLU A 212 21.29 -19.81 -13.26
C GLU A 212 21.48 -20.37 -14.69
N PRO A 213 22.56 -21.12 -15.02
CA PRO A 213 22.74 -21.72 -16.34
C PRO A 213 21.71 -22.80 -16.69
N LEU A 214 21.07 -23.43 -15.69
CA LEU A 214 20.07 -24.48 -15.88
C LEU A 214 18.68 -23.93 -16.21
N TRP A 215 18.43 -22.65 -15.96
CA TRP A 215 17.14 -21.99 -16.25
C TRP A 215 17.15 -21.35 -17.64
N ARG A 216 17.46 -22.16 -18.64
CA ARG A 216 17.51 -21.77 -20.04
C ARG A 216 16.58 -22.63 -20.87
N ARG A 217 16.21 -22.14 -22.05
CA ARG A 217 15.36 -22.84 -23.00
C ARG A 217 15.90 -24.26 -23.36
N GLU A 218 17.22 -24.40 -23.39
CA GLU A 218 17.90 -25.62 -23.78
C GLU A 218 17.88 -26.70 -22.68
N THR A 219 17.65 -26.30 -21.44
CA THR A 219 17.70 -27.18 -20.26
C THR A 219 16.35 -27.41 -19.59
N VAL A 220 15.36 -26.52 -19.81
CA VAL A 220 14.01 -26.63 -19.25
C VAL A 220 13.10 -27.27 -20.30
N ALA A 221 12.58 -28.47 -20.02
CA ALA A 221 11.69 -29.18 -20.92
C ALA A 221 10.25 -28.63 -20.89
N SER A 222 9.73 -28.32 -19.71
CA SER A 222 8.39 -27.75 -19.56
C SER A 222 8.28 -26.88 -18.30
N VAL A 223 7.34 -25.96 -18.30
CA VAL A 223 6.89 -25.19 -17.12
C VAL A 223 5.38 -25.37 -17.01
N GLU A 224 4.92 -25.91 -15.89
CA GLU A 224 3.51 -26.10 -15.60
C GLU A 224 3.08 -25.17 -14.48
N ILE A 225 1.96 -24.44 -14.70
CA ILE A 225 1.36 -23.54 -13.72
C ILE A 225 -0.06 -24.04 -13.46
N THR A 226 -0.33 -24.51 -12.24
CA THR A 226 -1.62 -25.08 -11.82
C THR A 226 -2.30 -24.19 -10.79
#